data_6f00c0971249682367f10d100eeca461
#
_entry.id   6f00c0971249682367f10d100eeca461
#
_cell.length_a   1.000
_cell.length_b   1.000
_cell.length_c   1.000
_cell.angle_alpha   90.00
_cell.angle_beta   90.00
_cell.angle_gamma   90.00
#
_symmetry.space_group_name_H-M   'P 1'
#
loop_
_entity.id
_entity.type
_entity.pdbx_description
1 polymer ?
#
loop_
_entity_poly.entity_id
_entity_poly.type
_entity_poly.pdbx_seq_one_letter_code
_entity_poly.pdbx_strand_id
1 'polypeptide(L)'
;LSASRPIILVIGGSLGSVKLNTATRRILPKLLDSFQVVHICGKGNLDDSLIGTPGYVQYEYVDKPLKHLFAAADLAVSRAGANSICELLALRKPNILIPLSASASRGDQILNARSFAAQGFSAVLEEEQMTDETLFELIQNTYENRRHFIEAMEKSHLNNAIETIMALINSCSAHQD
;
A
#
# COMPACT_ATOMS: atom_id res chain seq x y z
N LEU A 1 -14.56 10.88 8.24
CA LEU A 1 -13.36 11.47 7.66
C LEU A 1 -13.67 12.90 7.20
N SER A 2 -12.68 13.77 7.17
CA SER A 2 -12.80 15.17 6.75
C SER A 2 -11.78 15.47 5.64
N ALA A 3 -12.00 16.55 4.89
CA ALA A 3 -11.04 16.99 3.86
C ALA A 3 -9.80 17.71 4.43
N SER A 4 -9.74 17.91 5.75
CA SER A 4 -8.72 18.76 6.39
C SER A 4 -7.42 18.04 6.76
N ARG A 5 -7.40 16.72 6.82
CA ARG A 5 -6.23 15.93 7.19
C ARG A 5 -5.97 14.82 6.18
N PRO A 6 -4.69 14.50 5.89
CA PRO A 6 -4.33 13.44 4.96
C PRO A 6 -4.80 12.06 5.44
N ILE A 7 -5.08 11.20 4.48
CA ILE A 7 -5.62 9.86 4.70
C ILE A 7 -4.54 8.82 4.47
N ILE A 8 -4.32 7.96 5.47
CA ILE A 8 -3.51 6.75 5.35
C ILE A 8 -4.45 5.57 5.12
N LEU A 9 -4.23 4.82 4.05
CA LEU A 9 -4.92 3.57 3.77
C LEU A 9 -4.04 2.39 4.20
N VAL A 10 -4.52 1.57 5.13
CA VAL A 10 -3.81 0.37 5.60
C VAL A 10 -4.51 -0.87 5.08
N ILE A 11 -3.76 -1.76 4.39
CA ILE A 11 -4.29 -2.99 3.78
C ILE A 11 -3.41 -4.18 4.11
N GLY A 12 -3.96 -5.13 4.84
CA GLY A 12 -3.25 -6.38 5.21
C GLY A 12 -3.32 -7.49 4.16
N GLY A 13 -3.89 -7.22 2.98
CA GLY A 13 -4.24 -8.25 1.97
C GLY A 13 -5.66 -8.77 2.16
N SER A 14 -6.10 -9.72 1.30
CA SER A 14 -7.47 -10.24 1.29
C SER A 14 -7.89 -10.94 2.58
N LEU A 15 -6.97 -11.62 3.24
CA LEU A 15 -7.21 -12.29 4.52
C LEU A 15 -6.95 -11.39 5.74
N GLY A 16 -6.40 -10.20 5.49
CA GLY A 16 -5.90 -9.34 6.56
C GLY A 16 -4.54 -9.79 7.10
N SER A 17 -4.01 -9.02 8.02
CA SER A 17 -2.75 -9.31 8.71
C SER A 17 -2.84 -8.92 10.18
N VAL A 18 -2.96 -9.91 11.05
CA VAL A 18 -3.06 -9.69 12.50
C VAL A 18 -1.89 -8.81 13.00
N LYS A 19 -0.67 -9.08 12.54
CA LYS A 19 0.52 -8.35 12.96
C LYS A 19 0.48 -6.87 12.54
N LEU A 20 0.12 -6.61 11.27
CA LEU A 20 -0.04 -5.24 10.77
C LEU A 20 -1.23 -4.53 11.45
N ASN A 21 -2.36 -5.21 11.60
CA ASN A 21 -3.53 -4.65 12.27
C ASN A 21 -3.20 -4.23 13.71
N THR A 22 -2.51 -5.09 14.45
CA THR A 22 -2.11 -4.83 15.84
C THR A 22 -1.14 -3.65 15.92
N ALA A 23 -0.11 -3.62 15.08
CA ALA A 23 0.86 -2.53 15.05
C ALA A 23 0.19 -1.18 14.70
N THR A 24 -0.68 -1.19 13.67
CA THR A 24 -1.45 0.02 13.27
C THR A 24 -2.30 0.54 14.42
N ARG A 25 -3.01 -0.35 15.14
CA ARG A 25 -3.89 0.05 16.25
C ARG A 25 -3.13 0.60 17.45
N ARG A 26 -1.93 0.07 17.73
CA ARG A 26 -1.09 0.59 18.82
C ARG A 26 -0.62 2.02 18.55
N ILE A 27 -0.26 2.33 17.32
CA ILE A 27 0.18 3.69 16.95
C ILE A 27 -0.98 4.62 16.56
N LEU A 28 -2.21 4.11 16.50
CA LEU A 28 -3.39 4.85 16.06
C LEU A 28 -3.57 6.19 16.78
N PRO A 29 -3.46 6.27 18.12
CA PRO A 29 -3.59 7.56 18.83
C PRO A 29 -2.63 8.62 18.29
N LYS A 30 -1.36 8.25 18.05
CA LYS A 30 -0.35 9.16 17.51
C LYS A 30 -0.64 9.53 16.04
N LEU A 31 -1.11 8.57 15.23
CA LEU A 31 -1.46 8.83 13.83
C LEU A 31 -2.61 9.83 13.71
N LEU A 32 -3.61 9.73 14.60
CA LEU A 32 -4.81 10.56 14.55
C LEU A 32 -4.55 12.03 14.94
N ASP A 33 -3.38 12.37 15.47
CA ASP A 33 -3.01 13.78 15.68
C ASP A 33 -2.82 14.52 14.34
N SER A 34 -2.28 13.86 13.32
CA SER A 34 -1.91 14.47 12.04
C SER A 34 -2.63 13.87 10.82
N PHE A 35 -3.11 12.63 10.92
CA PHE A 35 -3.69 11.86 9.83
C PHE A 35 -5.12 11.40 10.15
N GLN A 36 -5.75 10.88 9.13
CA GLN A 36 -6.92 10.01 9.24
C GLN A 36 -6.54 8.63 8.72
N VAL A 37 -7.16 7.57 9.23
CA VAL A 37 -6.78 6.21 8.87
C VAL A 37 -8.01 5.45 8.38
N VAL A 38 -7.90 4.89 7.18
CA VAL A 38 -8.80 3.88 6.63
C VAL A 38 -8.10 2.54 6.71
N HIS A 39 -8.67 1.58 7.43
CA HIS A 39 -8.03 0.31 7.72
C HIS A 39 -8.84 -0.87 7.18
N ILE A 40 -8.33 -1.59 6.20
CA ILE A 40 -8.91 -2.83 5.70
C ILE A 40 -8.26 -3.99 6.43
N CYS A 41 -8.95 -4.46 7.47
CA CYS A 41 -8.40 -5.38 8.48
C CYS A 41 -8.39 -6.85 8.05
N GLY A 42 -9.23 -7.22 7.07
CA GLY A 42 -9.54 -8.61 6.74
C GLY A 42 -10.73 -9.16 7.57
N LYS A 43 -11.36 -10.20 7.05
CA LYS A 43 -12.57 -10.80 7.65
C LYS A 43 -12.32 -11.28 9.09
N GLY A 44 -13.22 -10.92 9.98
CA GLY A 44 -13.17 -11.29 11.40
C GLY A 44 -12.13 -10.53 12.22
N ASN A 45 -11.54 -9.46 11.67
CA ASN A 45 -10.48 -8.71 12.34
C ASN A 45 -10.89 -7.27 12.71
N LEU A 46 -12.17 -6.95 12.73
CA LEU A 46 -12.63 -5.66 13.27
C LEU A 46 -12.33 -5.58 14.77
N ASP A 47 -12.14 -4.37 15.25
CA ASP A 47 -12.01 -4.07 16.66
C ASP A 47 -13.19 -3.16 17.07
N ASP A 48 -14.18 -3.76 17.71
CA ASP A 48 -15.42 -3.07 18.08
C ASP A 48 -15.17 -1.91 19.05
N SER A 49 -14.10 -1.96 19.84
CA SER A 49 -13.74 -0.89 20.76
C SER A 49 -13.32 0.41 20.07
N LEU A 50 -12.94 0.32 18.79
CA LEU A 50 -12.50 1.45 17.97
C LEU A 50 -13.61 2.00 17.04
N ILE A 51 -14.82 1.43 17.09
CA ILE A 51 -15.97 1.93 16.33
C ILE A 51 -16.31 3.35 16.80
N GLY A 52 -16.48 4.27 15.85
CA GLY A 52 -16.80 5.67 16.15
C GLY A 52 -15.60 6.54 16.53
N THR A 53 -14.38 6.01 16.52
CA THR A 53 -13.17 6.81 16.76
C THR A 53 -13.02 7.89 15.68
N PRO A 54 -12.99 9.20 16.05
CA PRO A 54 -12.88 10.28 15.10
C PRO A 54 -11.59 10.19 14.25
N GLY A 55 -11.74 10.19 12.93
CA GLY A 55 -10.60 10.07 12.00
C GLY A 55 -10.15 8.64 11.72
N TYR A 56 -10.79 7.62 12.29
CA TYR A 56 -10.52 6.21 12.02
C TYR A 56 -11.75 5.49 11.49
N VAL A 57 -11.56 4.75 10.40
CA VAL A 57 -12.61 3.88 9.84
C VAL A 57 -11.98 2.53 9.51
N GLN A 58 -12.63 1.45 9.91
CA GLN A 58 -12.17 0.09 9.62
C GLN A 58 -13.22 -0.68 8.81
N TYR A 59 -12.72 -1.56 7.94
CA TYR A 59 -13.53 -2.47 7.11
C TYR A 59 -12.93 -3.86 7.17
N GLU A 60 -13.78 -4.90 7.17
CA GLU A 60 -13.29 -6.27 6.98
C GLU A 60 -12.80 -6.49 5.56
N TYR A 61 -13.57 -6.02 4.60
CA TYR A 61 -13.32 -6.16 3.18
C TYR A 61 -13.97 -5.02 2.42
N VAL A 62 -13.35 -4.62 1.33
CA VAL A 62 -13.86 -3.61 0.41
C VAL A 62 -13.69 -4.11 -1.01
N ASP A 63 -14.77 -4.15 -1.77
CA ASP A 63 -14.75 -4.55 -3.20
C ASP A 63 -14.81 -3.30 -4.11
N LYS A 64 -15.98 -2.98 -4.63
CA LYS A 64 -16.17 -1.87 -5.59
C LYS A 64 -15.66 -0.49 -5.11
N PRO A 65 -15.77 -0.11 -3.82
CA PRO A 65 -15.23 1.15 -3.33
C PRO A 65 -13.70 1.21 -3.20
N LEU A 66 -12.97 0.09 -3.33
CA LEU A 66 -11.51 0.05 -3.10
C LEU A 66 -10.75 1.07 -3.95
N LYS A 67 -11.12 1.23 -5.23
CA LYS A 67 -10.52 2.25 -6.11
C LYS A 67 -10.72 3.68 -5.60
N HIS A 68 -11.85 3.97 -4.96
CA HIS A 68 -12.14 5.28 -4.39
C HIS A 68 -11.35 5.52 -3.10
N LEU A 69 -11.12 4.47 -2.31
CA LEU A 69 -10.24 4.54 -1.14
C LEU A 69 -8.79 4.79 -1.54
N PHE A 70 -8.31 4.09 -2.57
CA PHE A 70 -6.99 4.39 -3.14
C PHE A 70 -6.89 5.80 -3.68
N ALA A 71 -7.91 6.29 -4.39
CA ALA A 71 -7.92 7.65 -4.91
C ALA A 71 -7.86 8.69 -3.78
N ALA A 72 -8.63 8.48 -2.71
CA ALA A 72 -8.73 9.38 -1.56
C ALA A 72 -7.51 9.32 -0.64
N ALA A 73 -6.76 8.22 -0.62
CA ALA A 73 -5.60 8.08 0.25
C ALA A 73 -4.40 8.91 -0.23
N ASP A 74 -3.70 9.54 0.69
CA ASP A 74 -2.44 10.24 0.43
C ASP A 74 -1.23 9.32 0.54
N LEU A 75 -1.35 8.26 1.36
CA LEU A 75 -0.33 7.24 1.59
C LEU A 75 -0.99 5.89 1.78
N ALA A 76 -0.38 4.83 1.27
CA ALA A 76 -0.80 3.46 1.53
C ALA A 76 0.25 2.68 2.34
N VAL A 77 -0.20 1.89 3.31
CA VAL A 77 0.61 0.87 3.99
C VAL A 77 0.03 -0.49 3.59
N SER A 78 0.81 -1.31 2.92
CA SER A 78 0.32 -2.53 2.29
C SER A 78 1.29 -3.71 2.40
N ARG A 79 0.75 -4.92 2.25
CA ARG A 79 1.56 -6.09 1.92
C ARG A 79 2.12 -5.98 0.50
N ALA A 80 3.23 -6.67 0.22
CA ALA A 80 3.93 -6.60 -1.07
C ALA A 80 3.50 -7.72 -2.04
N GLY A 81 2.20 -8.05 -2.08
CA GLY A 81 1.65 -8.97 -3.08
C GLY A 81 1.68 -8.35 -4.48
N ALA A 82 1.89 -9.17 -5.52
CA ALA A 82 2.07 -8.70 -6.90
C ALA A 82 0.93 -7.77 -7.37
N ASN A 83 -0.32 -8.14 -7.13
CA ASN A 83 -1.47 -7.31 -7.53
C ASN A 83 -1.46 -5.95 -6.82
N SER A 84 -1.23 -5.94 -5.50
CA SER A 84 -1.22 -4.70 -4.71
C SER A 84 -0.13 -3.73 -5.15
N ILE A 85 1.09 -4.22 -5.40
CA ILE A 85 2.19 -3.37 -5.83
C ILE A 85 1.95 -2.80 -7.23
N CYS A 86 1.36 -3.58 -8.15
CA CYS A 86 1.01 -3.10 -9.48
C CYS A 86 -0.10 -2.04 -9.43
N GLU A 87 -1.11 -2.21 -8.56
CA GLU A 87 -2.15 -1.20 -8.35
C GLU A 87 -1.59 0.10 -7.78
N LEU A 88 -0.71 0.01 -6.76
CA LEU A 88 -0.05 1.16 -6.16
C LEU A 88 0.80 1.92 -7.19
N LEU A 89 1.54 1.20 -8.04
CA LEU A 89 2.33 1.79 -9.11
C LEU A 89 1.45 2.47 -10.16
N ALA A 90 0.40 1.79 -10.63
CA ALA A 90 -0.51 2.33 -11.64
C ALA A 90 -1.21 3.61 -11.15
N LEU A 91 -1.52 3.68 -9.87
CA LEU A 91 -2.14 4.85 -9.22
C LEU A 91 -1.10 5.88 -8.75
N ARG A 92 0.20 5.61 -8.94
CA ARG A 92 1.31 6.45 -8.44
C ARG A 92 1.15 6.81 -6.96
N LYS A 93 0.70 5.83 -6.18
CA LYS A 93 0.37 6.04 -4.78
C LYS A 93 1.62 5.90 -3.91
N PRO A 94 2.06 6.95 -3.19
CA PRO A 94 3.11 6.83 -2.19
C PRO A 94 2.78 5.69 -1.24
N ASN A 95 3.76 4.83 -0.97
CA ASN A 95 3.43 3.63 -0.21
C ASN A 95 4.60 3.09 0.60
N ILE A 96 4.22 2.36 1.65
CA ILE A 96 5.10 1.55 2.49
C ILE A 96 4.71 0.10 2.28
N LEU A 97 5.66 -0.72 1.88
CA LEU A 97 5.48 -2.16 1.74
C LEU A 97 5.99 -2.89 2.98
N ILE A 98 5.12 -3.70 3.56
CA ILE A 98 5.44 -4.60 4.68
C ILE A 98 5.29 -6.03 4.15
N PRO A 99 6.36 -6.62 3.57
CA PRO A 99 6.29 -7.96 3.03
C PRO A 99 6.03 -8.99 4.14
N LEU A 100 5.38 -10.10 3.78
CA LEU A 100 5.32 -11.26 4.66
C LEU A 100 6.72 -11.79 4.92
N SER A 101 6.97 -12.22 6.15
CA SER A 101 8.25 -12.81 6.54
C SER A 101 8.60 -14.04 5.70
N ALA A 102 9.88 -14.34 5.59
CA ALA A 102 10.35 -15.53 4.86
C ALA A 102 9.79 -16.85 5.47
N SER A 103 9.49 -16.85 6.76
CA SER A 103 8.88 -17.99 7.46
C SER A 103 7.38 -18.15 7.14
N ALA A 104 6.70 -17.09 6.74
CA ALA A 104 5.26 -17.08 6.45
C ALA A 104 4.94 -17.12 4.94
N SER A 105 5.94 -16.97 4.07
CA SER A 105 5.77 -16.94 2.62
C SER A 105 6.95 -17.64 1.92
N ARG A 106 6.82 -17.82 0.58
CA ARG A 106 7.93 -18.31 -0.26
C ARG A 106 8.99 -17.24 -0.56
N GLY A 107 8.91 -16.07 0.06
CA GLY A 107 9.85 -14.96 -0.15
C GLY A 107 9.53 -14.06 -1.35
N ASP A 108 8.49 -14.36 -2.12
CA ASP A 108 8.04 -13.57 -3.27
C ASP A 108 7.74 -12.12 -2.89
N GLN A 109 7.06 -11.89 -1.76
CA GLN A 109 6.76 -10.54 -1.29
C GLN A 109 8.01 -9.74 -0.91
N ILE A 110 9.01 -10.40 -0.33
CA ILE A 110 10.30 -9.76 0.00
C ILE A 110 11.01 -9.31 -1.28
N LEU A 111 11.05 -10.17 -2.30
CA LEU A 111 11.64 -9.84 -3.60
C LEU A 111 10.89 -8.68 -4.28
N ASN A 112 9.57 -8.71 -4.27
CA ASN A 112 8.73 -7.64 -4.78
C ASN A 112 9.03 -6.31 -4.08
N ALA A 113 9.02 -6.30 -2.74
CA ALA A 113 9.28 -5.10 -1.94
C ALA A 113 10.68 -4.53 -2.23
N ARG A 114 11.70 -5.36 -2.28
CA ARG A 114 13.09 -4.96 -2.59
C ARG A 114 13.21 -4.40 -4.01
N SER A 115 12.54 -5.00 -4.99
CA SER A 115 12.53 -4.51 -6.37
C SER A 115 11.90 -3.12 -6.47
N PHE A 116 10.79 -2.89 -5.77
CA PHE A 116 10.11 -1.59 -5.76
C PHE A 116 10.91 -0.53 -4.99
N ALA A 117 11.55 -0.90 -3.89
CA ALA A 117 12.44 0.00 -3.15
C ALA A 117 13.66 0.43 -3.99
N ALA A 118 14.28 -0.52 -4.69
CA ALA A 118 15.44 -0.23 -5.55
C ALA A 118 15.12 0.74 -6.70
N GLN A 119 13.87 0.80 -7.14
CA GLN A 119 13.37 1.72 -8.15
C GLN A 119 12.86 3.06 -7.56
N GLY A 120 12.87 3.21 -6.24
CA GLY A 120 12.36 4.40 -5.56
C GLY A 120 10.83 4.50 -5.52
N PHE A 121 10.09 3.42 -5.82
CA PHE A 121 8.62 3.44 -5.87
C PHE A 121 7.98 3.30 -4.50
N SER A 122 8.69 2.68 -3.54
CA SER A 122 8.15 2.34 -2.23
C SER A 122 9.20 2.48 -1.13
N ALA A 123 8.75 2.89 0.06
CA ALA A 123 9.48 2.59 1.28
C ALA A 123 9.19 1.14 1.69
N VAL A 124 10.11 0.50 2.40
CA VAL A 124 9.97 -0.90 2.84
C VAL A 124 10.31 -1.01 4.32
N LEU A 125 9.48 -1.74 5.05
CA LEU A 125 9.74 -2.16 6.42
C LEU A 125 9.53 -3.66 6.53
N GLU A 126 10.60 -4.40 6.77
CA GLU A 126 10.48 -5.85 6.96
C GLU A 126 9.69 -6.15 8.24
N GLU A 127 8.81 -7.15 8.18
CA GLU A 127 7.87 -7.46 9.27
C GLU A 127 8.59 -7.78 10.59
N GLU A 128 9.80 -8.32 10.53
CA GLU A 128 10.63 -8.63 11.69
C GLU A 128 11.19 -7.37 12.37
N GLN A 129 11.33 -6.29 11.63
CA GLN A 129 11.84 -5.00 12.10
C GLN A 129 10.73 -4.03 12.52
N MET A 130 9.46 -4.43 12.32
CA MET A 130 8.31 -3.58 12.59
C MET A 130 8.06 -3.45 14.09
N THR A 131 8.39 -2.30 14.64
CA THR A 131 7.98 -1.81 15.96
C THR A 131 6.99 -0.66 15.82
N ASP A 132 6.40 -0.24 16.92
CA ASP A 132 5.49 0.92 16.93
C ASP A 132 6.22 2.19 16.47
N GLU A 133 7.47 2.39 16.93
CA GLU A 133 8.32 3.52 16.57
C GLU A 133 8.71 3.48 15.09
N THR A 134 9.25 2.35 14.61
CA THR A 134 9.73 2.26 13.22
C THR A 134 8.60 2.41 12.22
N LEU A 135 7.41 1.87 12.52
CA LEU A 135 6.24 2.03 11.66
C LEU A 135 5.76 3.49 11.64
N PHE A 136 5.66 4.13 12.80
CA PHE A 136 5.20 5.51 12.91
C PHE A 136 6.14 6.48 12.19
N GLU A 137 7.44 6.40 12.47
CA GLU A 137 8.47 7.24 11.85
C GLU A 137 8.50 7.05 10.33
N LEU A 138 8.39 5.80 9.85
CA LEU A 138 8.39 5.54 8.42
C LEU A 138 7.14 6.11 7.74
N ILE A 139 5.98 6.07 8.40
CA ILE A 139 4.74 6.69 7.88
C ILE A 139 4.95 8.21 7.73
N GLN A 140 5.45 8.88 8.77
CA GLN A 140 5.70 10.33 8.72
C GLN A 140 6.70 10.68 7.61
N ASN A 141 7.86 10.01 7.60
CA ASN A 141 8.91 10.27 6.63
C ASN A 141 8.44 10.00 5.17
N THR A 142 7.73 8.91 4.93
CA THR A 142 7.21 8.60 3.60
C THR A 142 6.17 9.63 3.15
N TYR A 143 5.31 10.08 4.05
CA TYR A 143 4.34 11.14 3.74
C TYR A 143 5.02 12.47 3.43
N GLU A 144 6.00 12.88 4.21
CA GLU A 144 6.77 14.12 3.99
C GLU A 144 7.49 14.08 2.64
N ASN A 145 8.07 12.95 2.29
CA ASN A 145 8.82 12.73 1.04
C ASN A 145 7.96 12.17 -0.10
N ARG A 146 6.64 12.18 0.00
CA ARG A 146 5.73 11.52 -0.96
C ARG A 146 5.91 11.94 -2.42
N ARG A 147 6.35 13.17 -2.66
CA ARG A 147 6.62 13.66 -4.02
C ARG A 147 7.74 12.88 -4.70
N HIS A 148 8.79 12.51 -3.95
CA HIS A 148 9.88 11.71 -4.48
C HIS A 148 9.39 10.36 -5.04
N PHE A 149 8.52 9.67 -4.29
CA PHE A 149 7.94 8.39 -4.73
C PHE A 149 7.04 8.58 -5.96
N ILE A 150 6.22 9.63 -6.00
CA ILE A 150 5.35 9.93 -7.14
C ILE A 150 6.20 10.17 -8.39
N GLU A 151 7.23 11.01 -8.33
CA GLU A 151 8.12 11.32 -9.45
C GLU A 151 8.87 10.08 -9.95
N ALA A 152 9.31 9.21 -9.06
CA ALA A 152 9.94 7.95 -9.44
C ALA A 152 8.96 7.04 -10.20
N MET A 153 7.73 6.89 -9.71
CA MET A 153 6.69 6.10 -10.36
C MET A 153 6.23 6.71 -11.70
N GLU A 154 6.23 8.04 -11.83
CA GLU A 154 5.91 8.73 -13.10
C GLU A 154 6.93 8.46 -14.19
N LYS A 155 8.20 8.36 -13.83
CA LYS A 155 9.31 8.04 -14.75
C LYS A 155 9.36 6.56 -15.13
N SER A 156 8.56 5.73 -14.46
CA SER A 156 8.53 4.28 -14.73
C SER A 156 7.87 3.97 -16.08
N HIS A 157 8.55 3.17 -16.90
CA HIS A 157 8.00 2.61 -18.13
C HIS A 157 7.12 1.37 -17.90
N LEU A 158 7.00 0.88 -16.64
CA LEU A 158 6.22 -0.31 -16.30
C LEU A 158 4.71 -0.13 -16.52
N ASN A 159 4.23 1.11 -16.55
CA ASN A 159 2.83 1.42 -16.83
C ASN A 159 2.46 1.22 -18.32
N ASN A 160 3.42 1.06 -19.22
CA ASN A 160 3.22 0.89 -20.65
C ASN A 160 3.18 -0.59 -21.10
N ALA A 161 3.03 -1.53 -20.16
CA ALA A 161 3.02 -2.96 -20.48
C ALA A 161 1.92 -3.31 -21.50
N ILE A 162 0.73 -2.72 -21.41
CA ILE A 162 -0.36 -2.94 -22.36
C ILE A 162 0.01 -2.39 -23.74
N GLU A 163 0.54 -1.18 -23.82
CA GLU A 163 0.97 -0.57 -25.09
C GLU A 163 2.11 -1.38 -25.73
N THR A 164 3.06 -1.84 -24.92
CA THR A 164 4.16 -2.70 -25.37
C THR A 164 3.65 -4.04 -25.91
N ILE A 165 2.71 -4.69 -25.22
CA ILE A 165 2.08 -5.94 -25.66
C ILE A 165 1.30 -5.70 -26.96
N MET A 166 0.51 -4.63 -27.06
CA MET A 166 -0.23 -4.28 -28.27
C MET A 166 0.72 -3.98 -29.44
N ALA A 167 1.82 -3.28 -29.23
CA ALA A 167 2.82 -3.04 -30.25
C ALA A 167 3.47 -4.35 -30.75
N LEU A 168 3.78 -5.28 -29.83
CA LEU A 168 4.30 -6.61 -30.19
C LEU A 168 3.29 -7.43 -30.98
N ILE A 169 2.02 -7.47 -30.60
CA ILE A 169 0.94 -8.16 -31.33
C ILE A 169 0.84 -7.60 -32.74
N ASN A 170 0.79 -6.27 -32.88
CA ASN A 170 0.68 -5.62 -34.18
C ASN A 170 1.91 -5.89 -35.07
N SER A 171 3.12 -5.91 -34.50
CA SER A 171 4.34 -6.23 -35.27
C SER A 171 4.36 -7.69 -35.76
N CYS A 172 3.86 -8.63 -34.95
CA CYS A 172 3.73 -10.04 -35.36
C CYS A 172 2.68 -10.25 -36.45
N SER A 173 1.58 -9.48 -36.42
CA SER A 173 0.52 -9.56 -37.42
C SER A 173 0.92 -8.98 -38.79
N ALA A 174 1.83 -7.99 -38.80
CA ALA A 174 2.31 -7.36 -40.05
C ALA A 174 3.33 -8.21 -40.86
N HIS A 175 3.74 -9.36 -40.34
CA HIS A 175 4.70 -10.26 -40.99
C HIS A 175 4.02 -11.51 -41.64
N GLN A 176 2.68 -11.52 -41.75
CA GLN A 176 1.92 -12.63 -42.32
C GLN A 176 1.28 -12.32 -43.69
N ASP A 177 1.67 -11.23 -44.35
CA ASP A 177 1.28 -10.89 -45.74
C ASP A 177 2.39 -11.07 -46.73
#